data_98163ba09c1b39f7b1af0963437f000d
#
_entry.id   98163ba09c1b39f7b1af0963437f000d
#
_cell.length_a   1.000
_cell.length_b   1.000
_cell.length_c   1.000
_cell.angle_alpha   90.00
_cell.angle_beta   90.00
_cell.angle_gamma   90.00
#
_symmetry.space_group_name_H-M   'P 1'
#
loop_
_entity.id
_entity.type
_entity.pdbx_description
1 polymer ?
#
loop_
_entity_poly.entity_id
_entity_poly.type
_entity_poly.pdbx_seq_one_letter_code
_entity_poly.pdbx_strand_id
1 'polypeptide(L)'
;MVIARANAHISYPARFQLIAAMNPCRCGYLEDPQLACGKAPRCAADYQNKISGPMFDRIDLHVDVPAVDPLDLSAPPAKENSATVAARVAQAPAVQSKRYEGESITCNAEADGEILEAVAAPDVDGRALLTQAAEKMRLSARGYHHILRVARTIADLDASAGVKRPHIAEALSYRRLIPGRALAGD
;
A
#
# COMPACT_ATOMS: atom_id res chain seq x y z
N MET A 1 2.97 -21.48 7.01
CA MET A 1 4.15 -21.73 6.13
C MET A 1 4.94 -22.88 6.72
N VAL A 2 5.28 -23.88 5.91
CA VAL A 2 6.12 -25.02 6.34
C VAL A 2 7.48 -24.90 5.67
N ILE A 3 8.54 -24.98 6.44
CA ILE A 3 9.90 -25.07 5.94
C ILE A 3 10.37 -26.52 6.17
N ALA A 4 10.59 -27.24 5.08
CA ALA A 4 11.10 -28.60 5.10
C ALA A 4 12.58 -28.59 4.70
N ARG A 5 13.44 -29.11 5.58
CA ARG A 5 14.84 -29.44 5.30
C ARG A 5 15.09 -30.90 5.68
N ALA A 6 16.18 -31.47 5.21
CA ALA A 6 16.46 -32.91 5.30
C ALA A 6 16.15 -33.56 6.68
N ASN A 7 16.31 -32.83 7.77
CA ASN A 7 16.14 -33.35 9.14
C ASN A 7 15.11 -32.57 9.98
N ALA A 8 14.34 -31.63 9.39
CA ALA A 8 13.38 -30.84 10.15
C ALA A 8 12.21 -30.34 9.29
N HIS A 9 10.99 -30.49 9.80
CA HIS A 9 9.78 -29.87 9.28
C HIS A 9 9.25 -28.90 10.33
N ILE A 10 9.37 -27.58 10.07
CA ILE A 10 8.98 -26.55 11.01
C ILE A 10 7.84 -25.73 10.40
N SER A 11 6.73 -25.64 11.12
CA SER A 11 5.59 -24.79 10.73
C SER A 11 5.69 -23.45 11.45
N TYR A 12 5.59 -22.37 10.67
CA TYR A 12 5.51 -21.00 11.18
C TYR A 12 4.16 -20.40 10.87
N PRO A 13 3.51 -19.69 11.82
CA PRO A 13 2.38 -18.84 11.49
C PRO A 13 2.87 -17.72 10.56
N ALA A 14 2.45 -17.70 9.30
CA ALA A 14 2.87 -16.71 8.33
C ALA A 14 1.97 -15.45 8.38
N ARG A 15 1.57 -15.03 9.58
CA ARG A 15 0.76 -13.84 9.85
C ARG A 15 1.65 -12.81 10.52
N PHE A 16 2.07 -11.79 9.78
CA PHE A 16 2.88 -10.69 10.29
C PHE A 16 2.65 -9.43 9.46
N GLN A 17 2.83 -8.29 10.06
CA GLN A 17 2.88 -7.01 9.35
C GLN A 17 4.33 -6.72 8.96
N LEU A 18 4.55 -6.41 7.67
CA LEU A 18 5.84 -6.00 7.15
C LEU A 18 5.87 -4.47 6.99
N ILE A 19 6.80 -3.82 7.67
CA ILE A 19 7.14 -2.42 7.44
C ILE A 19 8.59 -2.39 6.97
N ALA A 20 8.81 -1.81 5.78
CA ALA A 20 10.13 -1.75 5.17
C ALA A 20 10.40 -0.35 4.63
N ALA A 21 11.67 0.03 4.59
CA ALA A 21 12.13 1.26 3.96
C ALA A 21 13.31 0.96 3.05
N MET A 22 13.41 1.68 1.94
CA MET A 22 14.52 1.57 1.01
C MET A 22 14.84 2.94 0.41
N ASN A 23 16.09 3.15 0.07
CA ASN A 23 16.48 4.33 -0.69
C ASN A 23 15.99 4.23 -2.15
N PRO A 24 15.76 5.35 -2.83
CA PRO A 24 15.32 5.35 -4.24
C PRO A 24 16.38 4.79 -5.18
N CYS A 25 17.66 4.88 -4.81
CA CYS A 25 18.80 4.35 -5.56
C CYS A 25 19.98 4.08 -4.63
N ARG A 26 21.05 3.46 -5.16
CA ARG A 26 22.25 3.14 -4.38
C ARG A 26 22.97 4.38 -3.81
N CYS A 27 22.94 5.53 -4.49
CA CYS A 27 23.55 6.77 -4.02
C CYS A 27 22.64 7.55 -3.05
N GLY A 28 21.32 7.30 -3.05
CA GLY A 28 20.35 8.00 -2.20
C GLY A 28 19.80 9.31 -2.79
N TYR A 29 20.46 9.88 -3.80
CA TYR A 29 20.20 11.24 -4.30
C TYR A 29 19.55 11.27 -5.69
N LEU A 30 18.61 10.34 -5.98
CA LEU A 30 17.99 10.26 -7.31
C LEU A 30 17.27 11.55 -7.71
N GLU A 31 16.62 12.20 -6.75
CA GLU A 31 15.80 13.41 -6.97
C GLU A 31 16.58 14.71 -6.85
N ASP A 32 17.84 14.65 -6.46
CA ASP A 32 18.72 15.82 -6.35
C ASP A 32 19.68 15.86 -7.55
N PRO A 33 19.48 16.76 -8.55
CA PRO A 33 20.33 16.84 -9.73
C PRO A 33 21.80 17.18 -9.43
N GLN A 34 22.07 17.83 -8.29
CA GLN A 34 23.44 18.25 -7.92
C GLN A 34 24.22 17.12 -7.23
N LEU A 35 23.52 16.26 -6.49
CA LEU A 35 24.12 15.16 -5.73
C LEU A 35 23.94 13.80 -6.42
N ALA A 36 23.08 13.72 -7.44
CA ALA A 36 22.84 12.48 -8.19
C ALA A 36 24.15 11.97 -8.82
N CYS A 37 24.36 10.65 -8.73
CA CYS A 37 25.51 10.05 -9.36
C CYS A 37 25.40 10.09 -10.90
N GLY A 38 26.55 10.11 -11.60
CA GLY A 38 26.59 10.18 -13.06
C GLY A 38 25.91 9.01 -13.80
N LYS A 39 25.37 8.02 -13.09
CA LYS A 39 24.58 6.92 -13.64
C LYS A 39 23.06 7.09 -13.49
N ALA A 40 22.60 8.22 -12.94
CA ALA A 40 21.16 8.49 -12.83
C ALA A 40 20.55 8.67 -14.24
N PRO A 41 19.31 8.20 -14.48
CA PRO A 41 18.42 7.45 -13.59
C PRO A 41 18.66 5.92 -13.58
N ARG A 42 19.59 5.40 -14.37
CA ARG A 42 19.87 3.96 -14.51
C ARG A 42 20.24 3.29 -13.20
N CYS A 43 20.96 3.98 -12.32
CA CYS A 43 21.34 3.46 -11.00
C CYS A 43 20.12 3.14 -10.12
N ALA A 44 19.01 3.84 -10.28
CA ALA A 44 17.76 3.57 -9.58
C ALA A 44 17.12 2.27 -10.09
N ALA A 45 17.02 2.10 -11.40
CA ALA A 45 16.50 0.88 -12.01
C ALA A 45 17.33 -0.35 -11.58
N ASP A 46 18.66 -0.26 -11.65
CA ASP A 46 19.57 -1.35 -11.26
C ASP A 46 19.44 -1.69 -9.76
N TYR A 47 19.15 -0.71 -8.92
CA TYR A 47 18.98 -0.89 -7.48
C TYR A 47 17.62 -1.50 -7.15
N GLN A 48 16.56 -0.95 -7.71
CA GLN A 48 15.18 -1.37 -7.46
C GLN A 48 14.87 -2.75 -8.06
N ASN A 49 15.47 -3.10 -9.19
CA ASN A 49 15.32 -4.42 -9.81
C ASN A 49 15.87 -5.59 -8.97
N LYS A 50 16.58 -5.32 -7.88
CA LYS A 50 16.96 -6.34 -6.90
C LYS A 50 15.76 -6.90 -6.13
N ILE A 51 14.68 -6.12 -6.03
CA ILE A 51 13.42 -6.58 -5.48
C ILE A 51 12.55 -7.07 -6.64
N SER A 52 12.14 -8.33 -6.59
CA SER A 52 11.35 -8.91 -7.67
C SER A 52 9.97 -8.25 -7.80
N GLY A 53 9.45 -8.17 -9.02
CA GLY A 53 8.10 -7.68 -9.28
C GLY A 53 7.02 -8.37 -8.44
N PRO A 54 7.04 -9.72 -8.31
CA PRO A 54 6.12 -10.42 -7.42
C PRO A 54 6.23 -10.05 -5.94
N MET A 55 7.38 -9.58 -5.47
CA MET A 55 7.52 -9.07 -4.09
C MET A 55 6.88 -7.70 -3.96
N PHE A 56 7.09 -6.79 -4.91
CA PHE A 56 6.41 -5.50 -4.95
C PHE A 56 4.88 -5.65 -5.00
N ASP A 57 4.37 -6.61 -5.78
CA ASP A 57 2.92 -6.83 -5.89
C ASP A 57 2.29 -7.34 -4.59
N ARG A 58 3.08 -7.87 -3.66
CA ARG A 58 2.65 -8.34 -2.34
C ARG A 58 2.58 -7.23 -1.29
N ILE A 59 3.20 -6.09 -1.53
CA ILE A 59 3.18 -4.96 -0.61
C ILE A 59 1.91 -4.14 -0.88
N ASP A 60 1.13 -3.88 0.16
CA ASP A 60 -0.18 -3.22 0.02
C ASP A 60 -0.04 -1.72 -0.23
N LEU A 61 0.90 -1.07 0.46
CA LEU A 61 1.11 0.37 0.44
C LEU A 61 2.55 0.70 0.07
N HIS A 62 2.71 1.57 -0.94
CA HIS A 62 3.99 2.17 -1.30
C HIS A 62 3.89 3.67 -1.04
N VAL A 63 4.76 4.18 -0.18
CA VAL A 63 4.80 5.60 0.18
C VAL A 63 6.14 6.17 -0.24
N ASP A 64 6.12 7.17 -1.10
CA ASP A 64 7.30 7.95 -1.43
C ASP A 64 7.49 9.03 -0.38
N VAL A 65 8.68 9.07 0.22
CA VAL A 65 9.05 10.06 1.24
C VAL A 65 10.10 10.98 0.63
N PRO A 66 9.71 12.21 0.24
CA PRO A 66 10.65 13.18 -0.33
C PRO A 66 11.68 13.65 0.70
N ALA A 67 12.74 14.29 0.22
CA ALA A 67 13.68 14.98 1.08
C ALA A 67 12.98 16.12 1.83
N VAL A 68 13.36 16.32 3.09
CA VAL A 68 12.82 17.43 3.90
C VAL A 68 13.49 18.74 3.46
N ASP A 69 12.70 19.77 3.18
CA ASP A 69 13.22 21.10 2.90
C ASP A 69 13.92 21.64 4.17
N PRO A 70 15.14 22.20 4.07
CA PRO A 70 15.81 22.85 5.21
C PRO A 70 14.94 23.91 5.92
N LEU A 71 14.04 24.57 5.21
CA LEU A 71 13.11 25.54 5.79
C LEU A 71 12.07 24.85 6.69
N ASP A 72 11.64 23.65 6.35
CA ASP A 72 10.69 22.88 7.17
C ASP A 72 11.32 22.43 8.49
N LEU A 73 12.64 22.25 8.56
CA LEU A 73 13.34 21.91 9.81
C LEU A 73 13.26 23.03 10.87
N SER A 74 13.06 24.27 10.42
CA SER A 74 12.90 25.46 11.27
C SER A 74 11.42 25.83 11.51
N ALA A 75 10.49 25.10 10.89
CA ALA A 75 9.06 25.37 11.03
C ALA A 75 8.54 25.02 12.43
N PRO A 76 7.52 25.72 12.91
CA PRO A 76 6.87 25.34 14.17
C PRO A 76 6.32 23.90 14.08
N PRO A 77 6.24 23.18 15.21
CA PRO A 77 5.73 21.81 15.21
C PRO A 77 4.32 21.73 14.63
N ALA A 78 4.04 20.64 13.95
CA ALA A 78 2.72 20.40 13.37
C ALA A 78 1.61 20.56 14.41
N LYS A 79 0.46 21.10 14.00
CA LYS A 79 -0.70 21.30 14.89
C LYS A 79 -1.24 19.97 15.43
N GLU A 80 -1.08 18.89 14.67
CA GLU A 80 -1.50 17.54 15.04
C GLU A 80 -0.30 16.73 15.53
N ASN A 81 -0.40 16.22 16.75
CA ASN A 81 0.64 15.37 17.35
C ASN A 81 0.36 13.87 17.14
N SER A 82 1.37 13.04 17.41
CA SER A 82 1.27 11.59 17.24
C SER A 82 0.16 10.94 18.09
N ALA A 83 -0.14 11.49 19.29
CA ALA A 83 -1.21 10.97 20.14
C ALA A 83 -2.59 11.18 19.52
N THR A 84 -2.82 12.35 18.91
CA THR A 84 -4.07 12.65 18.19
C THR A 84 -4.24 11.72 16.99
N VAL A 85 -3.17 11.51 16.23
CA VAL A 85 -3.19 10.57 15.09
C VAL A 85 -3.46 9.14 15.57
N ALA A 86 -2.77 8.69 16.62
CA ALA A 86 -2.96 7.36 17.20
C ALA A 86 -4.39 7.12 17.67
N ALA A 87 -5.01 8.12 18.34
CA ALA A 87 -6.40 8.02 18.77
C ALA A 87 -7.38 7.88 17.59
N ARG A 88 -7.17 8.62 16.50
CA ARG A 88 -7.97 8.50 15.28
C ARG A 88 -7.78 7.13 14.62
N VAL A 89 -6.55 6.69 14.48
CA VAL A 89 -6.23 5.39 13.87
C VAL A 89 -6.82 4.22 14.67
N ALA A 90 -6.83 4.32 16.01
CA ALA A 90 -7.38 3.27 16.88
C ALA A 90 -8.91 3.04 16.71
N GLN A 91 -9.63 3.95 16.07
CA GLN A 91 -11.06 3.78 15.80
C GLN A 91 -11.32 2.75 14.69
N ALA A 92 -10.47 2.67 13.68
CA ALA A 92 -10.68 1.77 12.55
C ALA A 92 -10.69 0.28 12.94
N PRO A 93 -9.75 -0.24 13.77
CA PRO A 93 -9.82 -1.62 14.26
C PRO A 93 -11.12 -1.95 15.01
N ALA A 94 -11.65 -1.01 15.79
CA ALA A 94 -12.92 -1.23 16.51
C ALA A 94 -14.10 -1.41 15.55
N VAL A 95 -14.15 -0.60 14.48
CA VAL A 95 -15.15 -0.74 13.41
C VAL A 95 -15.00 -2.07 12.69
N GLN A 96 -13.77 -2.49 12.41
CA GLN A 96 -13.48 -3.75 11.74
C GLN A 96 -13.87 -4.95 12.61
N SER A 97 -13.48 -4.97 13.89
CA SER A 97 -13.88 -6.03 14.81
C SER A 97 -15.38 -6.22 14.89
N LYS A 98 -16.15 -5.12 14.90
CA LYS A 98 -17.60 -5.18 14.88
C LYS A 98 -18.15 -5.68 13.55
N ARG A 99 -17.53 -5.29 12.42
CA ARG A 99 -17.94 -5.74 11.08
C ARG A 99 -17.80 -7.25 10.92
N TYR A 100 -16.74 -7.81 11.46
CA TYR A 100 -16.40 -9.23 11.31
C TYR A 100 -16.81 -10.07 12.53
N GLU A 101 -17.71 -9.56 13.37
CA GLU A 101 -18.24 -10.32 14.50
C GLU A 101 -18.97 -11.58 14.00
N GLY A 102 -18.52 -12.74 14.47
CA GLY A 102 -19.01 -14.06 14.00
C GLY A 102 -18.24 -14.65 12.81
N GLU A 103 -17.31 -13.91 12.20
CA GLU A 103 -16.45 -14.40 11.13
C GLU A 103 -15.12 -14.94 11.67
N SER A 104 -14.38 -15.67 10.83
CA SER A 104 -13.04 -16.20 11.17
C SER A 104 -11.92 -15.17 11.05
N ILE A 105 -12.24 -13.94 10.65
CA ILE A 105 -11.30 -12.84 10.40
C ILE A 105 -11.60 -11.67 11.34
N THR A 106 -10.62 -10.79 11.55
CA THR A 106 -10.74 -9.66 12.48
C THR A 106 -10.48 -8.30 11.86
N CYS A 107 -9.90 -8.27 10.66
CA CYS A 107 -9.55 -7.01 10.00
C CYS A 107 -9.69 -7.11 8.48
N ASN A 108 -9.76 -5.95 7.82
CA ASN A 108 -9.91 -5.86 6.37
C ASN A 108 -8.76 -6.54 5.59
N ALA A 109 -7.56 -6.60 6.16
CA ALA A 109 -6.41 -7.25 5.52
C ALA A 109 -6.61 -8.76 5.31
N GLU A 110 -7.48 -9.38 6.10
CA GLU A 110 -7.80 -10.81 6.06
C GLU A 110 -9.02 -11.11 5.18
N ALA A 111 -9.80 -10.09 4.81
CA ALA A 111 -10.99 -10.26 3.99
C ALA A 111 -10.61 -10.72 2.57
N ASP A 112 -11.28 -11.75 2.08
CA ASP A 112 -11.08 -12.28 0.73
C ASP A 112 -12.40 -12.84 0.16
N GLY A 113 -12.42 -13.12 -1.15
CA GLY A 113 -13.59 -13.70 -1.81
C GLY A 113 -14.88 -12.92 -1.56
N GLU A 114 -15.95 -13.64 -1.23
CA GLU A 114 -17.29 -13.07 -1.02
C GLU A 114 -17.35 -12.05 0.11
N ILE A 115 -16.57 -12.26 1.19
CA ILE A 115 -16.52 -11.31 2.31
C ILE A 115 -15.95 -9.97 1.82
N LEU A 116 -14.85 -9.99 1.08
CA LEU A 116 -14.26 -8.76 0.55
C LEU A 116 -15.21 -8.05 -0.42
N GLU A 117 -15.86 -8.80 -1.31
CA GLU A 117 -16.82 -8.23 -2.25
C GLU A 117 -18.02 -7.59 -1.53
N ALA A 118 -18.49 -8.19 -0.45
CA ALA A 118 -19.61 -7.66 0.32
C ALA A 118 -19.25 -6.37 1.08
N VAL A 119 -18.07 -6.32 1.75
CA VAL A 119 -17.72 -5.22 2.65
C VAL A 119 -17.01 -4.06 1.95
N ALA A 120 -16.35 -4.31 0.82
CA ALA A 120 -15.53 -3.35 0.09
C ALA A 120 -16.10 -3.00 -1.29
N ALA A 121 -17.36 -3.35 -1.59
CA ALA A 121 -18.01 -2.98 -2.84
C ALA A 121 -17.98 -1.45 -3.02
N PRO A 122 -17.35 -0.93 -4.09
CA PRO A 122 -17.36 0.50 -4.35
C PRO A 122 -18.72 0.96 -4.86
N ASP A 123 -19.03 2.24 -4.66
CA ASP A 123 -20.13 2.90 -5.37
C ASP A 123 -19.91 2.88 -6.90
N VAL A 124 -20.89 3.34 -7.66
CA VAL A 124 -20.86 3.33 -9.14
C VAL A 124 -19.63 4.03 -9.69
N ASP A 125 -19.30 5.22 -9.15
CA ASP A 125 -18.19 6.04 -9.60
C ASP A 125 -16.84 5.46 -9.17
N GLY A 126 -16.76 4.89 -7.96
CA GLY A 126 -15.59 4.18 -7.47
C GLY A 126 -15.30 2.92 -8.28
N ARG A 127 -16.33 2.17 -8.66
CA ARG A 127 -16.20 1.00 -9.52
C ARG A 127 -15.69 1.37 -10.91
N ALA A 128 -16.24 2.43 -11.50
CA ALA A 128 -15.79 2.92 -12.80
C ALA A 128 -14.31 3.32 -12.77
N LEU A 129 -13.89 4.06 -11.72
CA LEU A 129 -12.49 4.44 -11.52
C LEU A 129 -11.59 3.22 -11.36
N LEU A 130 -11.99 2.25 -10.53
CA LEU A 130 -11.20 1.04 -10.27
C LEU A 130 -11.05 0.19 -11.54
N THR A 131 -12.11 0.05 -12.34
CA THR A 131 -12.06 -0.67 -13.63
C THR A 131 -11.10 0.00 -14.60
N GLN A 132 -11.20 1.32 -14.77
CA GLN A 132 -10.29 2.08 -15.62
C GLN A 132 -8.82 1.95 -15.15
N ALA A 133 -8.59 2.03 -13.84
CA ALA A 133 -7.25 1.87 -13.27
C ALA A 133 -6.72 0.44 -13.46
N ALA A 134 -7.57 -0.58 -13.31
CA ALA A 134 -7.18 -1.97 -13.50
C ALA A 134 -6.68 -2.23 -14.94
N GLU A 135 -7.35 -1.68 -15.92
CA GLU A 135 -6.95 -1.76 -17.34
C GLU A 135 -5.64 -0.99 -17.57
N LYS A 136 -5.63 0.30 -17.21
CA LYS A 136 -4.48 1.19 -17.47
C LYS A 136 -3.20 0.74 -16.76
N MET A 137 -3.30 0.32 -15.50
CA MET A 137 -2.16 -0.12 -14.69
C MET A 137 -1.88 -1.63 -14.84
N ARG A 138 -2.69 -2.36 -15.60
CA ARG A 138 -2.61 -3.81 -15.77
C ARG A 138 -2.52 -4.54 -14.42
N LEU A 139 -3.45 -4.23 -13.54
CA LEU A 139 -3.48 -4.80 -12.20
C LEU A 139 -3.63 -6.32 -12.26
N SER A 140 -2.90 -7.02 -11.40
CA SER A 140 -3.19 -8.42 -11.13
C SER A 140 -4.48 -8.55 -10.30
N ALA A 141 -5.10 -9.73 -10.27
CA ALA A 141 -6.23 -9.98 -9.39
C ALA A 141 -5.89 -9.68 -7.91
N ARG A 142 -4.66 -10.02 -7.50
CA ARG A 142 -4.14 -9.66 -6.17
C ARG A 142 -4.10 -8.14 -5.99
N GLY A 143 -3.51 -7.41 -6.93
CA GLY A 143 -3.45 -5.94 -6.88
C GLY A 143 -4.82 -5.29 -6.79
N TYR A 144 -5.80 -5.82 -7.51
CA TYR A 144 -7.20 -5.38 -7.44
C TYR A 144 -7.79 -5.57 -6.03
N HIS A 145 -7.64 -6.75 -5.43
CA HIS A 145 -8.11 -7.05 -4.08
C HIS A 145 -7.38 -6.22 -3.01
N HIS A 146 -6.07 -5.96 -3.18
CA HIS A 146 -5.33 -5.07 -2.28
C HIS A 146 -5.92 -3.65 -2.28
N ILE A 147 -6.25 -3.10 -3.45
CA ILE A 147 -6.88 -1.78 -3.55
C ILE A 147 -8.22 -1.76 -2.80
N LEU A 148 -9.05 -2.80 -2.94
CA LEU A 148 -10.32 -2.88 -2.22
C LEU A 148 -10.13 -2.92 -0.70
N ARG A 149 -9.19 -3.71 -0.18
CA ARG A 149 -8.89 -3.77 1.26
C ARG A 149 -8.40 -2.43 1.81
N VAL A 150 -7.51 -1.77 1.07
CA VAL A 150 -7.00 -0.45 1.44
C VAL A 150 -8.13 0.60 1.38
N ALA A 151 -8.91 0.63 0.31
CA ALA A 151 -10.04 1.55 0.17
C ALA A 151 -11.10 1.35 1.26
N ARG A 152 -11.38 0.10 1.68
CA ARG A 152 -12.26 -0.16 2.82
C ARG A 152 -11.67 0.39 4.12
N THR A 153 -10.37 0.25 4.32
CA THR A 153 -9.69 0.77 5.51
C THR A 153 -9.69 2.30 5.55
N ILE A 154 -9.47 2.95 4.40
CA ILE A 154 -9.58 4.41 4.26
C ILE A 154 -11.02 4.86 4.59
N ALA A 155 -12.03 4.15 4.07
CA ALA A 155 -13.42 4.45 4.38
C ALA A 155 -13.76 4.26 5.87
N ASP A 156 -13.13 3.31 6.56
CA ASP A 156 -13.28 3.13 8.01
C ASP A 156 -12.66 4.29 8.79
N LEU A 157 -11.50 4.77 8.37
CA LEU A 157 -10.85 5.96 8.95
C LEU A 157 -11.66 7.24 8.73
N ASP A 158 -12.41 7.29 7.63
CA ASP A 158 -13.29 8.40 7.22
C ASP A 158 -14.71 8.28 7.83
N ALA A 159 -14.92 7.26 8.68
CA ALA A 159 -16.23 6.91 9.26
C ALA A 159 -17.34 6.74 8.18
N SER A 160 -16.96 6.35 6.97
CA SER A 160 -17.87 6.12 5.84
C SER A 160 -18.45 4.70 5.87
N ALA A 161 -19.77 4.57 5.76
CA ALA A 161 -20.44 3.28 5.73
C ALA A 161 -20.04 2.43 4.49
N GLY A 162 -19.86 3.09 3.34
CA GLY A 162 -19.51 2.43 2.06
C GLY A 162 -18.22 2.94 1.47
N VAL A 163 -17.64 2.16 0.57
CA VAL A 163 -16.46 2.56 -0.21
C VAL A 163 -16.91 3.45 -1.37
N LYS A 164 -16.39 4.68 -1.43
CA LYS A 164 -16.71 5.68 -2.44
C LYS A 164 -15.51 5.95 -3.35
N ARG A 165 -15.76 6.66 -4.46
CA ARG A 165 -14.73 7.06 -5.41
C ARG A 165 -13.47 7.70 -4.77
N PRO A 166 -13.53 8.64 -3.79
CA PRO A 166 -12.34 9.19 -3.15
C PRO A 166 -11.48 8.13 -2.47
N HIS A 167 -12.09 7.15 -1.77
CA HIS A 167 -11.36 6.08 -1.11
C HIS A 167 -10.61 5.18 -2.10
N ILE A 168 -11.22 4.91 -3.27
CA ILE A 168 -10.56 4.18 -4.37
C ILE A 168 -9.41 5.01 -4.94
N ALA A 169 -9.60 6.32 -5.16
CA ALA A 169 -8.57 7.19 -5.69
C ALA A 169 -7.35 7.25 -4.75
N GLU A 170 -7.58 7.37 -3.46
CA GLU A 170 -6.51 7.37 -2.45
C GLU A 170 -5.81 6.00 -2.38
N ALA A 171 -6.56 4.90 -2.36
CA ALA A 171 -5.97 3.56 -2.38
C ALA A 171 -5.10 3.30 -3.61
N LEU A 172 -5.48 3.83 -4.77
CA LEU A 172 -4.70 3.76 -6.00
C LEU A 172 -3.40 4.57 -5.90
N SER A 173 -3.37 5.70 -5.18
CA SER A 173 -2.17 6.52 -5.00
C SER A 173 -1.05 5.79 -4.26
N TYR A 174 -1.39 4.81 -3.42
CA TYR A 174 -0.44 3.95 -2.73
C TYR A 174 0.06 2.77 -3.58
N ARG A 175 -0.44 2.59 -4.81
CA ARG A 175 0.05 1.53 -5.72
C ARG A 175 1.12 2.08 -6.63
N ARG A 176 2.35 1.70 -6.38
CA ARG A 176 3.45 2.03 -7.27
C ARG A 176 3.43 1.13 -8.50
N LEU A 177 3.64 1.71 -9.67
CA LEU A 177 3.93 0.94 -10.88
C LEU A 177 5.26 0.22 -10.67
N ILE A 178 5.30 -1.09 -10.96
CA ILE A 178 6.54 -1.88 -10.86
C ILE A 178 7.59 -1.23 -11.76
N PRO A 179 8.80 -0.90 -11.23
CA PRO A 179 9.87 -0.35 -12.04
C PRO A 179 10.16 -1.25 -13.26
N GLY A 180 10.27 -0.67 -14.43
CA GLY A 180 10.49 -1.40 -15.69
C GLY A 180 9.22 -1.86 -16.42
N ARG A 181 8.04 -1.71 -15.85
CA ARG A 181 6.76 -1.84 -16.55
C ARG A 181 6.31 -0.47 -17.00
N ALA A 182 6.88 0.03 -18.10
CA ALA A 182 6.37 1.22 -18.76
C ALA A 182 4.87 1.01 -19.07
N LEU A 183 4.06 2.04 -18.80
CA LEU A 183 2.71 2.09 -19.36
C LEU A 183 2.88 1.93 -20.87
N ALA A 184 2.35 0.85 -21.43
CA ALA A 184 2.27 0.72 -22.88
C ALA A 184 1.22 1.75 -23.32
N GLY A 185 1.70 2.83 -23.88
CA GLY A 185 0.86 3.91 -24.39
C GLY A 185 1.75 5.01 -24.87
N ASP A 186 1.93 5.08 -26.07
CA ASP A 186 1.56 6.07 -27.11
C ASP A 186 2.18 5.62 -28.40
#